data_e40aedd679073955ba5c450a5e71bdd5
#
_entry.id   e40aedd679073955ba5c450a5e71bdd5
#
_cell.length_a   1.000
_cell.length_b   1.000
_cell.length_c   1.000
_cell.angle_alpha   90.00
_cell.angle_beta   90.00
_cell.angle_gamma   90.00
#
_symmetry.space_group_name_H-M   'P 1'
#
loop_
_entity.id
_entity.type
_entity.pdbx_description
1 polymer ?
#
loop_
_entity_poly.entity_id
_entity_poly.type
_entity_poly.pdbx_seq_one_letter_code
_entity_poly.pdbx_strand_id
1 'polypeptide(L)'
;MTDVPKILIVDDEQSICYVLKVNLELEGFSVDTAFSAEEVLAKRLERYDLFLLDVMMEHMSGFDLAKVIRGREELNAIPIIFCTAKDSEDDLLEGFNNGADDYIRKPFSMRELVARVKSVLHRSGRYSNEKEVLKFQTLTLRTPQKECFVDDEPITLTTTEFDLLAFFLKNPDTAFSRSEILNRVWSADVCVVDRTVDVNVARLRKKIGRYGNRIFTKQGFGYGFKTKD
;
A
#
# COMPACT_ATOMS: atom_id res chain seq x y z
N MET A 1 5.48 -20.45 -5.41
CA MET A 1 5.32 -20.14 -3.97
C MET A 1 5.67 -18.67 -3.84
N THR A 2 4.71 -17.81 -3.59
CA THR A 2 4.99 -16.40 -3.35
C THR A 2 5.70 -16.28 -2.02
N ASP A 3 6.96 -15.85 -2.05
CA ASP A 3 7.71 -15.58 -0.83
C ASP A 3 7.01 -14.48 -0.04
N VAL A 4 6.75 -14.73 1.25
CA VAL A 4 6.20 -13.75 2.17
C VAL A 4 7.24 -12.64 2.34
N PRO A 5 6.93 -11.37 2.02
CA PRO A 5 7.91 -10.29 2.14
C PRO A 5 8.49 -10.21 3.54
N LYS A 6 9.81 -10.05 3.60
CA LYS A 6 10.56 -10.03 4.84
C LYS A 6 11.01 -8.62 5.19
N ILE A 7 10.57 -8.14 6.35
CA ILE A 7 10.84 -6.78 6.84
C ILE A 7 11.87 -6.84 7.96
N LEU A 8 12.83 -5.93 7.95
CA LEU A 8 13.71 -5.69 9.09
C LEU A 8 13.30 -4.38 9.76
N ILE A 9 12.92 -4.45 11.03
CA ILE A 9 12.65 -3.29 11.90
C ILE A 9 13.91 -2.99 12.69
N VAL A 10 14.30 -1.73 12.72
CA VAL A 10 15.50 -1.25 13.46
C VAL A 10 15.09 -0.07 14.32
N ASP A 11 15.09 -0.26 15.63
CA ASP A 11 14.72 0.75 16.63
C ASP A 11 15.35 0.32 17.96
N ASP A 12 16.01 1.21 18.68
CA ASP A 12 16.68 0.90 19.95
C ASP A 12 15.67 0.67 21.10
N GLU A 13 14.41 1.10 20.91
CA GLU A 13 13.32 0.79 21.83
C GLU A 13 12.72 -0.60 21.53
N GLN A 14 13.10 -1.62 22.31
CA GLN A 14 12.60 -2.99 22.15
C GLN A 14 11.07 -3.12 22.19
N SER A 15 10.41 -2.28 22.99
CA SER A 15 8.94 -2.22 23.10
C SER A 15 8.28 -1.80 21.78
N ILE A 16 8.85 -0.83 21.09
CA ILE A 16 8.39 -0.38 19.77
C ILE A 16 8.59 -1.50 18.75
N CYS A 17 9.78 -2.07 18.68
CA CYS A 17 10.08 -3.22 17.82
C CYS A 17 9.07 -4.35 18.01
N TYR A 18 8.73 -4.69 19.25
CA TYR A 18 7.78 -5.77 19.55
C TYR A 18 6.37 -5.44 19.02
N VAL A 19 5.87 -4.24 19.30
CA VAL A 19 4.53 -3.82 18.84
C VAL A 19 4.46 -3.80 17.31
N LEU A 20 5.47 -3.24 16.65
CA LEU A 20 5.54 -3.19 15.19
C LEU A 20 5.60 -4.60 14.58
N LYS A 21 6.45 -5.47 15.14
CA LYS A 21 6.58 -6.85 14.70
C LYS A 21 5.26 -7.59 14.75
N VAL A 22 4.59 -7.62 15.91
CA VAL A 22 3.31 -8.33 16.07
C VAL A 22 2.27 -7.84 15.07
N ASN A 23 2.13 -6.51 14.88
CA ASN A 23 1.15 -5.96 13.96
C ASN A 23 1.45 -6.28 12.49
N LEU A 24 2.73 -6.21 12.07
CA LEU A 24 3.10 -6.55 10.70
C LEU A 24 3.01 -8.07 10.43
N GLU A 25 3.30 -8.92 11.42
CA GLU A 25 3.10 -10.37 11.30
C GLU A 25 1.61 -10.74 11.17
N LEU A 26 0.72 -10.05 11.88
CA LEU A 26 -0.74 -10.20 11.72
C LEU A 26 -1.22 -9.82 10.30
N GLU A 27 -0.54 -8.90 9.64
CA GLU A 27 -0.79 -8.50 8.25
C GLU A 27 -0.16 -9.46 7.22
N GLY A 28 0.53 -10.50 7.68
CA GLY A 28 1.06 -11.58 6.86
C GLY A 28 2.49 -11.36 6.37
N PHE A 29 3.25 -10.43 6.96
CA PHE A 29 4.68 -10.24 6.70
C PHE A 29 5.55 -11.15 7.56
N SER A 30 6.77 -11.46 7.10
CA SER A 30 7.83 -12.03 7.95
C SER A 30 8.65 -10.89 8.54
N VAL A 31 8.88 -10.87 9.86
CA VAL A 31 9.51 -9.72 10.51
C VAL A 31 10.65 -10.13 11.42
N ASP A 32 11.83 -9.60 11.14
CA ASP A 32 12.98 -9.61 12.06
C ASP A 32 13.15 -8.23 12.70
N THR A 33 13.81 -8.17 13.84
CA THR A 33 14.15 -6.94 14.56
C THR A 33 15.66 -6.82 14.76
N ALA A 34 16.15 -5.61 14.91
CA ALA A 34 17.47 -5.27 15.37
C ALA A 34 17.39 -4.01 16.25
N PHE A 35 18.22 -3.92 17.26
CA PHE A 35 18.17 -2.86 18.26
C PHE A 35 19.33 -1.86 18.14
N SER A 36 20.19 -2.06 17.15
CA SER A 36 21.25 -1.14 16.80
C SER A 36 21.70 -1.33 15.34
N ALA A 37 22.42 -0.33 14.83
CA ALA A 37 22.98 -0.41 13.49
C ALA A 37 24.03 -1.53 13.36
N GLU A 38 24.80 -1.80 14.43
CA GLU A 38 25.79 -2.87 14.46
C GLU A 38 25.15 -4.24 14.32
N GLU A 39 24.01 -4.47 14.98
CA GLU A 39 23.22 -5.70 14.79
C GLU A 39 22.73 -5.86 13.35
N VAL A 40 22.33 -4.76 12.71
CA VAL A 40 21.91 -4.76 11.30
C VAL A 40 23.07 -5.17 10.41
N LEU A 41 24.24 -4.55 10.58
CA LEU A 41 25.41 -4.80 9.73
C LEU A 41 26.00 -6.21 9.90
N ALA A 42 25.67 -6.91 10.98
CA ALA A 42 26.03 -8.32 11.21
C ALA A 42 25.05 -9.29 10.52
N LYS A 43 23.91 -8.81 10.00
CA LYS A 43 22.91 -9.65 9.32
C LYS A 43 23.17 -9.76 7.80
N ARG A 44 22.60 -10.78 7.18
CA ARG A 44 22.54 -10.91 5.72
C ARG A 44 21.38 -10.07 5.21
N LEU A 45 21.69 -8.85 4.75
CA LEU A 45 20.69 -7.82 4.42
C LEU A 45 19.94 -8.11 3.12
N GLU A 46 20.53 -8.86 2.20
CA GLU A 46 19.95 -9.20 0.88
C GLU A 46 18.65 -10.02 0.98
N ARG A 47 18.42 -10.62 2.15
CA ARG A 47 17.23 -11.44 2.39
C ARG A 47 15.97 -10.64 2.78
N TYR A 48 16.10 -9.33 2.98
CA TYR A 48 14.99 -8.47 3.32
C TYR A 48 14.42 -7.75 2.11
N ASP A 49 13.12 -7.50 2.17
CA ASP A 49 12.38 -6.80 1.14
C ASP A 49 12.09 -5.35 1.50
N LEU A 50 12.24 -4.98 2.77
CA LEU A 50 12.06 -3.62 3.28
C LEU A 50 12.82 -3.43 4.59
N PHE A 51 13.39 -2.23 4.76
CA PHE A 51 13.94 -1.76 6.03
C PHE A 51 13.02 -0.69 6.62
N LEU A 52 12.64 -0.86 7.89
CA LEU A 52 11.92 0.13 8.69
C LEU A 52 12.91 0.62 9.76
N LEU A 53 13.42 1.84 9.59
CA LEU A 53 14.54 2.35 10.41
C LEU A 53 14.08 3.50 11.30
N ASP A 54 14.31 3.41 12.60
CA ASP A 54 14.27 4.61 13.43
C ASP A 54 15.44 5.53 13.10
N VAL A 55 15.17 6.84 13.08
CA VAL A 55 16.21 7.85 12.82
C VAL A 55 17.04 8.11 14.08
N MET A 56 16.39 8.09 15.25
CA MET A 56 16.95 8.50 16.53
C MET A 56 17.45 7.29 17.31
N MET A 57 18.55 6.68 16.89
CA MET A 57 19.19 5.57 17.61
C MET A 57 20.50 6.02 18.25
N GLU A 58 20.91 5.35 19.34
CA GLU A 58 22.23 5.56 19.95
C GLU A 58 23.36 5.14 18.99
N HIS A 59 24.53 5.77 19.11
CA HIS A 59 25.77 5.54 18.38
C HIS A 59 25.68 5.86 16.87
N MET A 60 24.92 5.15 16.10
CA MET A 60 24.74 5.37 14.65
C MET A 60 23.28 5.69 14.35
N SER A 61 23.02 6.86 13.76
CA SER A 61 21.67 7.26 13.38
C SER A 61 21.12 6.37 12.26
N GLY A 62 19.77 6.30 12.13
CA GLY A 62 19.15 5.61 11.02
C GLY A 62 19.54 6.19 9.66
N PHE A 63 19.84 7.48 9.57
CA PHE A 63 20.33 8.11 8.35
C PHE A 63 21.74 7.61 7.97
N ASP A 64 22.63 7.48 8.95
CA ASP A 64 23.98 6.98 8.69
C ASP A 64 23.95 5.49 8.32
N LEU A 65 23.09 4.71 8.98
CA LEU A 65 22.86 3.32 8.60
C LEU A 65 22.34 3.22 7.16
N ALA A 66 21.39 4.07 6.77
CA ALA A 66 20.89 4.10 5.40
C ALA A 66 21.96 4.44 4.37
N LYS A 67 22.87 5.39 4.66
CA LYS A 67 24.03 5.69 3.81
C LYS A 67 24.92 4.45 3.62
N VAL A 68 25.17 3.69 4.70
CA VAL A 68 25.96 2.45 4.63
C VAL A 68 25.24 1.40 3.78
N ILE A 69 23.94 1.25 3.94
CA ILE A 69 23.11 0.33 3.12
C ILE A 69 23.15 0.75 1.65
N ARG A 70 22.95 2.03 1.35
CA ARG A 70 22.97 2.56 -0.03
C ARG A 70 24.36 2.54 -0.68
N GLY A 71 25.40 2.46 0.11
CA GLY A 71 26.79 2.24 -0.38
C GLY A 71 27.04 0.84 -0.91
N ARG A 72 26.10 -0.11 -0.72
CA ARG A 72 26.16 -1.48 -1.24
C ARG A 72 25.22 -1.64 -2.42
N GLU A 73 25.78 -1.87 -3.61
CA GLU A 73 25.00 -1.92 -4.87
C GLU A 73 23.88 -2.95 -4.82
N GLU A 74 24.13 -4.11 -4.21
CA GLU A 74 23.16 -5.22 -4.07
C GLU A 74 21.95 -4.87 -3.18
N LEU A 75 22.05 -3.83 -2.32
CA LEU A 75 21.00 -3.40 -1.41
C LEU A 75 20.20 -2.19 -1.93
N ASN A 76 20.66 -1.54 -2.99
CA ASN A 76 20.05 -0.31 -3.51
C ASN A 76 18.57 -0.45 -3.89
N ALA A 77 18.17 -1.65 -4.32
CA ALA A 77 16.78 -1.93 -4.69
C ALA A 77 15.87 -2.23 -3.50
N ILE A 78 16.42 -2.37 -2.27
CA ILE A 78 15.61 -2.65 -1.08
C ILE A 78 15.10 -1.33 -0.51
N PRO A 79 13.78 -1.11 -0.45
CA PRO A 79 13.22 0.14 0.03
C PRO A 79 13.49 0.37 1.53
N ILE A 80 13.60 1.65 1.89
CA ILE A 80 13.80 2.12 3.25
C ILE A 80 12.65 3.07 3.62
N ILE A 81 11.98 2.78 4.73
CA ILE A 81 11.05 3.69 5.39
C ILE A 81 11.67 4.17 6.69
N PHE A 82 11.77 5.48 6.89
CA PHE A 82 12.18 6.02 8.17
C PHE A 82 10.99 6.24 9.11
N CYS A 83 11.18 5.86 10.38
CA CYS A 83 10.30 6.26 11.48
C CYS A 83 11.01 7.35 12.29
N THR A 84 10.42 8.53 12.46
CA THR A 84 11.11 9.63 13.10
C THR A 84 10.19 10.50 13.95
N ALA A 85 10.72 11.00 15.07
CA ALA A 85 10.09 12.06 15.87
C ALA A 85 10.49 13.47 15.39
N LYS A 86 11.40 13.58 14.40
CA LYS A 86 11.87 14.86 13.89
C LYS A 86 10.81 15.53 13.02
N ASP A 87 10.63 16.84 13.22
CA ASP A 87 9.53 17.65 12.71
C ASP A 87 9.94 18.65 11.64
N SER A 88 11.24 18.89 11.42
CA SER A 88 11.70 19.94 10.52
C SER A 88 11.66 19.50 9.05
N GLU A 89 11.31 20.43 8.16
CA GLU A 89 11.39 20.21 6.71
C GLU A 89 12.82 19.86 6.28
N ASP A 90 13.82 20.39 6.96
CA ASP A 90 15.23 20.12 6.68
C ASP A 90 15.59 18.65 6.98
N ASP A 91 15.07 18.08 8.08
CA ASP A 91 15.27 16.66 8.41
C ASP A 91 14.60 15.72 7.40
N LEU A 92 13.42 16.10 6.87
CA LEU A 92 12.74 15.36 5.80
C LEU A 92 13.55 15.42 4.48
N LEU A 93 14.07 16.60 4.12
CA LEU A 93 14.92 16.78 2.95
C LEU A 93 16.24 16.02 3.08
N GLU A 94 16.87 16.02 4.26
CA GLU A 94 18.06 15.23 4.52
C GLU A 94 17.80 13.73 4.33
N GLY A 95 16.68 13.25 4.79
CA GLY A 95 16.34 11.84 4.63
C GLY A 95 16.06 11.43 3.20
N PHE A 96 15.32 12.22 2.39
CA PHE A 96 15.14 11.94 0.97
C PHE A 96 16.49 11.94 0.24
N ASN A 97 17.40 12.84 0.58
CA ASN A 97 18.76 12.85 0.04
C ASN A 97 19.58 11.61 0.47
N ASN A 98 19.23 10.97 1.59
CA ASN A 98 19.85 9.74 2.07
C ASN A 98 19.22 8.45 1.51
N GLY A 99 18.36 8.56 0.49
CA GLY A 99 17.80 7.42 -0.24
C GLY A 99 16.59 6.76 0.42
N ALA A 100 15.78 7.52 1.16
CA ALA A 100 14.48 7.06 1.66
C ALA A 100 13.45 6.88 0.54
N ASP A 101 12.64 5.84 0.67
CA ASP A 101 11.49 5.60 -0.21
C ASP A 101 10.19 6.13 0.40
N ASP A 102 10.12 6.28 1.72
CA ASP A 102 9.02 6.91 2.46
C ASP A 102 9.41 7.28 3.90
N TYR A 103 8.56 8.05 4.58
CA TYR A 103 8.68 8.50 5.95
C TYR A 103 7.41 8.27 6.75
N ILE A 104 7.57 7.95 8.04
CA ILE A 104 6.48 7.90 9.00
C ILE A 104 6.88 8.72 10.22
N ARG A 105 6.04 9.69 10.56
CA ARG A 105 6.26 10.55 11.73
C ARG A 105 5.71 9.90 13.00
N LYS A 106 6.53 9.81 14.05
CA LYS A 106 6.10 9.42 15.39
C LYS A 106 5.38 10.62 16.09
N PRO A 107 4.23 10.43 16.76
CA PRO A 107 3.49 9.18 16.89
C PRO A 107 2.63 8.87 15.65
N PHE A 108 2.56 7.62 15.24
CA PHE A 108 1.77 7.13 14.10
C PHE A 108 0.78 6.04 14.50
N SER A 109 -0.25 5.84 13.71
CA SER A 109 -1.15 4.71 13.87
C SER A 109 -0.61 3.46 13.17
N MET A 110 -0.89 2.27 13.71
CA MET A 110 -0.54 1.01 13.05
C MET A 110 -1.17 0.89 11.66
N ARG A 111 -2.37 1.42 11.48
CA ARG A 111 -3.04 1.47 10.18
C ARG A 111 -2.26 2.28 9.14
N GLU A 112 -1.71 3.42 9.54
CA GLU A 112 -0.86 4.25 8.67
C GLU A 112 0.43 3.51 8.30
N LEU A 113 1.14 2.96 9.30
CA LEU A 113 2.36 2.19 9.08
C LEU A 113 2.13 1.06 8.06
N VAL A 114 1.12 0.22 8.29
CA VAL A 114 0.80 -0.91 7.41
C VAL A 114 0.48 -0.44 5.99
N ALA A 115 -0.28 0.64 5.85
CA ALA A 115 -0.61 1.20 4.53
C ALA A 115 0.63 1.66 3.77
N ARG A 116 1.59 2.35 4.44
CA ARG A 116 2.85 2.79 3.84
C ARG A 116 3.77 1.63 3.49
N VAL A 117 3.93 0.67 4.39
CA VAL A 117 4.71 -0.56 4.14
C VAL A 117 4.20 -1.28 2.88
N LYS A 118 2.88 -1.51 2.80
CA LYS A 118 2.26 -2.13 1.62
C LYS A 118 2.49 -1.32 0.34
N SER A 119 2.33 0.01 0.42
CA SER A 119 2.53 0.91 -0.71
C SER A 119 3.97 0.89 -1.23
N VAL A 120 4.96 0.95 -0.32
CA VAL A 120 6.38 0.97 -0.67
C VAL A 120 6.80 -0.38 -1.27
N LEU A 121 6.44 -1.50 -0.63
CA LEU A 121 6.72 -2.84 -1.14
C LEU A 121 6.09 -3.09 -2.51
N HIS A 122 4.89 -2.56 -2.74
CA HIS A 122 4.22 -2.66 -4.03
C HIS A 122 4.97 -1.87 -5.12
N ARG A 123 5.39 -0.64 -4.83
CA ARG A 123 6.15 0.20 -5.78
C ARG A 123 7.50 -0.42 -6.16
N SER A 124 8.17 -1.09 -5.20
CA SER A 124 9.45 -1.76 -5.42
C SER A 124 9.33 -3.11 -6.14
N GLY A 125 8.11 -3.57 -6.46
CA GLY A 125 7.86 -4.89 -7.07
C GLY A 125 8.13 -6.08 -6.15
N ARG A 126 8.43 -5.83 -4.86
CA ARG A 126 8.74 -6.87 -3.85
C ARG A 126 7.52 -7.42 -3.12
N TYR A 127 6.37 -6.80 -3.30
CA TYR A 127 5.10 -7.23 -2.78
C TYR A 127 4.07 -7.23 -3.91
N SER A 128 3.92 -8.37 -4.53
CA SER A 128 2.72 -8.66 -5.28
C SER A 128 1.78 -9.39 -4.36
N ASN A 129 0.71 -8.75 -3.95
CA ASN A 129 -0.37 -9.45 -3.31
C ASN A 129 -1.07 -10.29 -4.39
N GLU A 130 -0.42 -11.38 -4.85
CA GLU A 130 -1.00 -12.31 -5.84
C GLU A 130 -2.37 -12.85 -5.40
N LYS A 131 -2.75 -12.60 -4.13
CA LYS A 131 -4.04 -12.99 -3.59
C LYS A 131 -5.17 -12.00 -3.85
N GLU A 132 -4.90 -10.80 -4.31
CA GLU A 132 -6.00 -9.88 -4.67
C GLU A 132 -6.35 -9.96 -6.16
N VAL A 133 -6.64 -11.15 -6.63
CA VAL A 133 -7.43 -11.31 -7.84
C VAL A 133 -8.90 -11.28 -7.43
N LEU A 134 -9.55 -10.15 -7.67
CA LEU A 134 -10.99 -10.03 -7.47
C LEU A 134 -11.68 -10.64 -8.68
N LYS A 135 -12.56 -11.62 -8.45
CA LYS A 135 -13.27 -12.31 -9.53
C LYS A 135 -14.78 -12.29 -9.31
N PHE A 136 -15.46 -12.02 -10.40
CA PHE A 136 -16.89 -12.26 -10.50
C PHE A 136 -17.19 -12.91 -11.86
N GLN A 137 -17.49 -14.20 -11.88
CA GLN A 137 -17.61 -15.01 -13.09
C GLN A 137 -16.32 -14.90 -13.95
N THR A 138 -16.41 -14.36 -15.16
CA THR A 138 -15.23 -14.13 -16.04
C THR A 138 -14.67 -12.71 -15.97
N LEU A 139 -15.26 -11.83 -15.15
CA LEU A 139 -14.67 -10.54 -14.82
C LEU A 139 -13.56 -10.74 -13.78
N THR A 140 -12.32 -10.40 -14.14
CA THR A 140 -11.14 -10.61 -13.31
C THR A 140 -10.39 -9.28 -13.17
N LEU A 141 -10.09 -8.87 -11.94
CA LEU A 141 -9.18 -7.75 -11.63
C LEU A 141 -7.92 -8.29 -10.95
N ARG A 142 -6.77 -7.98 -11.51
CA ARG A 142 -5.46 -8.18 -10.89
C ARG A 142 -5.05 -6.86 -10.25
N THR A 143 -5.24 -6.73 -8.95
CA THR A 143 -5.07 -5.45 -8.25
C THR A 143 -3.66 -4.91 -8.22
N PRO A 144 -2.60 -5.73 -8.11
CA PRO A 144 -1.23 -5.22 -8.12
C PRO A 144 -0.87 -4.52 -9.45
N GLN A 145 -1.24 -5.13 -10.57
CA GLN A 145 -0.92 -4.62 -11.90
C GLN A 145 -1.95 -3.61 -12.42
N LYS A 146 -3.06 -3.41 -11.69
CA LYS A 146 -4.23 -2.64 -12.15
C LYS A 146 -4.78 -3.10 -13.50
N GLU A 147 -4.76 -4.41 -13.72
CA GLU A 147 -5.27 -5.05 -14.95
C GLU A 147 -6.70 -5.55 -14.75
N CYS A 148 -7.52 -5.36 -15.77
CA CYS A 148 -8.90 -5.84 -15.82
C CYS A 148 -9.11 -6.72 -17.06
N PHE A 149 -9.79 -7.85 -16.87
CA PHE A 149 -10.13 -8.79 -17.94
C PHE A 149 -11.62 -9.14 -17.88
N VAL A 150 -12.22 -9.28 -19.05
CA VAL A 150 -13.56 -9.87 -19.22
C VAL A 150 -13.45 -10.96 -20.29
N ASP A 151 -13.86 -12.18 -19.96
CA ASP A 151 -13.70 -13.36 -20.84
C ASP A 151 -12.24 -13.58 -21.28
N ASP A 152 -11.29 -13.35 -20.37
CA ASP A 152 -9.84 -13.38 -20.59
C ASP A 152 -9.30 -12.28 -21.54
N GLU A 153 -10.16 -11.40 -22.08
CA GLU A 153 -9.75 -10.27 -22.91
C GLU A 153 -9.45 -9.04 -22.03
N PRO A 154 -8.30 -8.37 -22.25
CA PRO A 154 -7.89 -7.22 -21.45
C PRO A 154 -8.77 -6.00 -21.73
N ILE A 155 -9.20 -5.32 -20.67
CA ILE A 155 -9.97 -4.07 -20.73
C ILE A 155 -9.16 -2.93 -20.13
N THR A 156 -9.02 -1.84 -20.89
CA THR A 156 -8.33 -0.64 -20.41
C THR A 156 -9.25 0.22 -19.53
N LEU A 157 -8.97 0.22 -18.23
CA LEU A 157 -9.57 1.11 -17.24
C LEU A 157 -8.59 2.23 -16.88
N THR A 158 -9.13 3.41 -16.56
CA THR A 158 -8.33 4.43 -15.86
C THR A 158 -8.10 3.97 -14.40
N THR A 159 -7.11 4.56 -13.73
CA THR A 159 -6.84 4.26 -12.30
C THR A 159 -8.12 4.38 -11.45
N THR A 160 -8.87 5.46 -11.62
CA THR A 160 -10.11 5.71 -10.87
C THR A 160 -11.21 4.68 -11.19
N GLU A 161 -11.38 4.32 -12.46
CA GLU A 161 -12.36 3.28 -12.87
C GLU A 161 -11.98 1.91 -12.31
N PHE A 162 -10.68 1.60 -12.31
CA PHE A 162 -10.18 0.36 -11.72
C PHE A 162 -10.43 0.32 -10.20
N ASP A 163 -10.06 1.38 -9.48
CA ASP A 163 -10.21 1.47 -8.03
C ASP A 163 -11.69 1.44 -7.62
N LEU A 164 -12.57 2.07 -8.42
CA LEU A 164 -14.02 2.03 -8.24
C LEU A 164 -14.58 0.60 -8.42
N LEU A 165 -14.14 -0.12 -9.45
CA LEU A 165 -14.57 -1.50 -9.69
C LEU A 165 -14.04 -2.44 -8.60
N ALA A 166 -12.78 -2.28 -8.20
CA ALA A 166 -12.19 -3.04 -7.10
C ALA A 166 -12.92 -2.80 -5.78
N PHE A 167 -13.28 -1.55 -5.49
CA PHE A 167 -14.09 -1.21 -4.32
C PHE A 167 -15.44 -1.92 -4.32
N PHE A 168 -16.15 -1.93 -5.44
CA PHE A 168 -17.43 -2.61 -5.56
C PHE A 168 -17.30 -4.13 -5.43
N LEU A 169 -16.30 -4.75 -6.05
CA LEU A 169 -16.10 -6.21 -5.98
C LEU A 169 -15.66 -6.68 -4.59
N LYS A 170 -14.98 -5.81 -3.81
CA LYS A 170 -14.65 -6.09 -2.40
C LYS A 170 -15.86 -5.97 -1.47
N ASN A 171 -16.92 -5.28 -1.89
CA ASN A 171 -18.12 -5.03 -1.09
C ASN A 171 -19.39 -5.41 -1.88
N PRO A 172 -19.54 -6.68 -2.27
CA PRO A 172 -20.66 -7.11 -3.08
C PRO A 172 -21.99 -6.94 -2.36
N ASP A 173 -23.05 -6.73 -3.12
CA ASP A 173 -24.44 -6.63 -2.66
C ASP A 173 -24.71 -5.48 -1.67
N THR A 174 -23.76 -4.55 -1.54
CA THR A 174 -23.85 -3.38 -0.66
C THR A 174 -23.95 -2.10 -1.49
N ALA A 175 -24.88 -1.21 -1.12
CA ALA A 175 -25.00 0.12 -1.72
C ALA A 175 -24.26 1.15 -0.86
N PHE A 176 -23.47 2.00 -1.49
CA PHE A 176 -22.75 3.10 -0.88
C PHE A 176 -23.26 4.43 -1.42
N SER A 177 -23.32 5.45 -0.56
CA SER A 177 -23.61 6.81 -0.98
C SER A 177 -22.49 7.36 -1.87
N ARG A 178 -22.79 8.41 -2.64
CA ARG A 178 -21.78 9.07 -3.48
C ARG A 178 -20.60 9.60 -2.66
N SER A 179 -20.88 10.19 -1.52
CA SER A 179 -19.86 10.70 -0.60
C SER A 179 -18.99 9.58 -0.01
N GLU A 180 -19.55 8.43 0.36
CA GLU A 180 -18.78 7.27 0.82
C GLU A 180 -17.88 6.72 -0.27
N ILE A 181 -18.37 6.63 -1.52
CA ILE A 181 -17.58 6.19 -2.68
C ILE A 181 -16.45 7.19 -2.93
N LEU A 182 -16.73 8.48 -2.91
CA LEU A 182 -15.75 9.55 -3.06
C LEU A 182 -14.61 9.41 -2.04
N ASN A 183 -14.95 9.34 -0.76
CA ASN A 183 -13.98 9.27 0.33
C ASN A 183 -13.11 8.00 0.32
N ARG A 184 -13.55 6.93 -0.36
CA ARG A 184 -12.85 5.64 -0.39
C ARG A 184 -12.06 5.40 -1.67
N VAL A 185 -12.48 6.01 -2.77
CA VAL A 185 -11.88 5.78 -4.10
C VAL A 185 -11.01 6.96 -4.54
N TRP A 186 -11.31 8.18 -4.10
CA TRP A 186 -10.49 9.37 -4.38
C TRP A 186 -9.66 9.75 -3.16
N SER A 187 -8.43 10.21 -3.38
CA SER A 187 -7.59 10.78 -2.31
C SER A 187 -8.17 12.10 -1.80
N ALA A 188 -7.95 12.38 -0.51
CA ALA A 188 -8.49 13.56 0.17
C ALA A 188 -8.06 14.92 -0.44
N ASP A 189 -6.98 14.93 -1.23
CA ASP A 189 -6.41 16.14 -1.83
C ASP A 189 -7.10 16.57 -3.13
N VAL A 190 -8.08 15.81 -3.61
CA VAL A 190 -8.79 16.11 -4.86
C VAL A 190 -10.15 16.68 -4.55
N CYS A 191 -10.33 17.97 -4.84
CA CYS A 191 -11.64 18.64 -4.74
C CYS A 191 -12.57 18.14 -5.84
N VAL A 192 -13.29 17.04 -5.56
CA VAL A 192 -14.26 16.44 -6.49
C VAL A 192 -15.67 16.52 -5.93
N VAL A 193 -16.65 16.69 -6.82
CA VAL A 193 -18.07 16.75 -6.49
C VAL A 193 -18.76 15.41 -6.72
N ASP A 194 -19.89 15.17 -6.08
CA ASP A 194 -20.67 13.93 -6.18
C ASP A 194 -20.94 13.47 -7.61
N ARG A 195 -21.12 14.42 -8.54
CA ARG A 195 -21.30 14.12 -9.98
C ARG A 195 -20.10 13.39 -10.61
N THR A 196 -18.91 13.51 -10.05
CA THR A 196 -17.73 12.77 -10.53
C THR A 196 -17.92 11.26 -10.41
N VAL A 197 -18.59 10.81 -9.35
CA VAL A 197 -18.94 9.39 -9.18
C VAL A 197 -19.88 8.92 -10.30
N ASP A 198 -20.92 9.68 -10.60
CA ASP A 198 -21.91 9.33 -11.62
C ASP A 198 -21.27 9.15 -13.01
N VAL A 199 -20.35 10.07 -13.36
CA VAL A 199 -19.62 10.02 -14.65
C VAL A 199 -18.72 8.79 -14.72
N ASN A 200 -17.98 8.49 -13.65
CA ASN A 200 -17.07 7.34 -13.64
C ASN A 200 -17.85 6.01 -13.63
N VAL A 201 -18.97 5.92 -12.90
CA VAL A 201 -19.86 4.75 -12.94
C VAL A 201 -20.41 4.54 -14.35
N ALA A 202 -20.85 5.60 -15.03
CA ALA A 202 -21.39 5.48 -16.39
C ALA A 202 -20.33 4.98 -17.39
N ARG A 203 -19.09 5.49 -17.29
CA ARG A 203 -17.96 5.06 -18.11
C ARG A 203 -17.57 3.61 -17.80
N LEU A 204 -17.47 3.27 -16.52
CA LEU A 204 -17.13 1.92 -16.07
C LEU A 204 -18.13 0.90 -16.57
N ARG A 205 -19.44 1.15 -16.42
CA ARG A 205 -20.50 0.28 -16.95
C ARG A 205 -20.32 -0.04 -18.43
N LYS A 206 -19.96 0.96 -19.22
CA LYS A 206 -19.73 0.82 -20.67
C LYS A 206 -18.53 -0.08 -20.96
N LYS A 207 -17.42 0.11 -20.21
CA LYS A 207 -16.16 -0.60 -20.43
C LYS A 207 -16.21 -2.07 -20.03
N ILE A 208 -16.90 -2.41 -18.93
CA ILE A 208 -17.02 -3.79 -18.46
C ILE A 208 -18.16 -4.56 -19.15
N GLY A 209 -18.78 -3.96 -20.17
CA GLY A 209 -19.73 -4.60 -21.06
C GLY A 209 -20.93 -5.22 -20.34
N ARG A 210 -21.14 -6.53 -20.50
CA ARG A 210 -22.27 -7.25 -19.88
C ARG A 210 -22.33 -7.15 -18.35
N TYR A 211 -21.20 -6.94 -17.70
CA TYR A 211 -21.13 -6.75 -16.25
C TYR A 211 -21.54 -5.34 -15.80
N GLY A 212 -21.68 -4.40 -16.72
CA GLY A 212 -22.15 -3.05 -16.41
C GLY A 212 -23.51 -3.02 -15.72
N ASN A 213 -24.40 -3.96 -16.06
CA ASN A 213 -25.71 -4.10 -15.43
C ASN A 213 -25.64 -4.61 -13.98
N ARG A 214 -24.50 -5.17 -13.57
CA ARG A 214 -24.26 -5.60 -12.17
C ARG A 214 -23.98 -4.41 -11.25
N ILE A 215 -23.50 -3.30 -11.79
CA ILE A 215 -23.42 -2.05 -11.02
C ILE A 215 -24.85 -1.48 -10.96
N PHE A 216 -25.52 -1.63 -9.84
CA PHE A 216 -26.86 -1.10 -9.65
C PHE A 216 -26.85 0.33 -9.10
N THR A 217 -27.94 1.05 -9.35
CA THR A 217 -28.17 2.39 -8.80
C THR A 217 -29.23 2.30 -7.71
N LYS A 218 -28.91 2.76 -6.50
CA LYS A 218 -29.91 3.02 -5.46
C LYS A 218 -30.33 4.49 -5.60
N GLN A 219 -31.55 4.70 -6.13
CA GLN A 219 -32.04 6.03 -6.49
C GLN A 219 -31.99 6.99 -5.28
N GLY A 220 -31.50 8.20 -5.49
CA GLY A 220 -31.33 9.21 -4.44
C GLY A 220 -30.18 8.93 -3.45
N PHE A 221 -29.50 7.78 -3.54
CA PHE A 221 -28.46 7.37 -2.60
C PHE A 221 -27.08 7.22 -3.25
N GLY A 222 -26.93 6.22 -4.15
CA GLY A 222 -25.63 5.94 -4.76
C GLY A 222 -25.60 4.63 -5.54
N TYR A 223 -24.52 3.86 -5.40
CA TYR A 223 -24.22 2.72 -6.25
C TYR A 223 -23.70 1.51 -5.46
N GLY A 224 -23.80 0.33 -6.06
CA GLY A 224 -23.22 -0.90 -5.57
C GLY A 224 -23.09 -1.92 -6.68
N PHE A 225 -22.50 -3.09 -6.39
CA PHE A 225 -22.36 -4.20 -7.32
C PHE A 225 -23.12 -5.41 -6.81
N LYS A 226 -24.06 -5.96 -7.62
CA LYS A 226 -24.84 -7.12 -7.22
C LYS A 226 -24.25 -8.41 -7.79
N THR A 227 -24.15 -9.43 -6.94
CA THR A 227 -23.66 -10.77 -7.33
C THR A 227 -24.81 -11.75 -7.60
N LYS A 228 -25.96 -11.50 -7.01
CA LYS A 228 -27.20 -12.28 -7.20
C LYS A 228 -28.12 -11.60 -8.23
N ASP A 229 -28.94 -12.38 -8.90
CA ASP A 229 -29.97 -11.88 -9.82
C ASP A 229 -31.18 -11.31 -9.06
#